data_9ac6bc9623b62afeb7d95f1bf33859d6
#
_entry.id   9ac6bc9623b62afeb7d95f1bf33859d6
#
_cell.length_a   1.000
_cell.length_b   1.000
_cell.length_c   1.000
_cell.angle_alpha   90.00
_cell.angle_beta   90.00
_cell.angle_gamma   90.00
#
_symmetry.space_group_name_H-M   'P 1'
#
loop_
_entity.id
_entity.type
_entity.pdbx_description
1 polymer ?
#
loop_
_entity_poly.entity_id
_entity_poly.type
_entity_poly.pdbx_seq_one_letter_code
_entity_poly.pdbx_strand_id
1 'polypeptide(L)'
;MEKKVFDLEKKEEKPVLAICYDFDKTLSPDDMQAQGYIQSVKYDVKEFWKESNELAQENDMDQNLAYMLKMIEKSRGNFYVTKDKLMEYGSKVALYPGVNTWFSRIQKYAERKGVIVEHYIISSGIKEMIEGTHMAQEGAFKKIYASSYYYDKDGVAYWPAQVVNYTNKTQFLFRIKKGVLDINDDRVNNYFPPEEIRVPFRNIVYIGDSATDIPCMKLVNSYGGYSIGVYDPEMKDKTKVYNMINENRIKYFVPADYSEGGDIDVLIKRIIDKTQKNEEIEKQYYENKIEANKNKANQSEGKKNNLIFNLISSRSFAATHTAIEQLNSIDEWNDDQLEQLYAAAVNNGQISSIINDPDIALFYKRLLKVYDFRNEDVETVEGMLV
;
A
#
# COMPACT_ATOMS: atom_id res chain seq x y z
N MET A 1 6.45 -22.35 -19.06
CA MET A 1 6.54 -21.67 -17.75
C MET A 1 5.13 -21.42 -17.27
N GLU A 2 4.69 -22.08 -16.23
CA GLU A 2 3.42 -21.72 -15.58
C GLU A 2 3.50 -20.28 -15.06
N LYS A 3 2.51 -19.46 -15.41
CA LYS A 3 2.44 -18.11 -14.86
C LYS A 3 2.26 -18.22 -13.33
N LYS A 4 3.16 -17.61 -12.57
CA LYS A 4 3.01 -17.51 -11.12
C LYS A 4 1.65 -16.86 -10.84
N VAL A 5 0.76 -17.58 -10.17
CA VAL A 5 -0.51 -17.02 -9.70
C VAL A 5 -0.20 -16.22 -8.43
N PHE A 6 -0.49 -14.93 -8.45
CA PHE A 6 -0.34 -14.07 -7.28
C PHE A 6 -1.62 -14.09 -6.46
N ASP A 7 -1.49 -14.21 -5.14
CA ASP A 7 -2.61 -14.09 -4.22
C ASP A 7 -3.05 -12.63 -4.09
N LEU A 8 -4.34 -12.40 -4.22
CA LEU A 8 -4.97 -11.10 -3.93
C LEU A 8 -5.60 -11.19 -2.55
N GLU A 9 -5.13 -10.35 -1.64
CA GLU A 9 -5.75 -10.22 -0.32
C GLU A 9 -7.12 -9.54 -0.47
N LYS A 10 -8.19 -10.27 -0.19
CA LYS A 10 -9.56 -9.76 -0.29
C LYS A 10 -9.88 -8.82 0.88
N LYS A 11 -10.91 -8.01 0.69
CA LYS A 11 -11.48 -7.19 1.76
C LYS A 11 -12.05 -8.10 2.85
N GLU A 12 -11.72 -7.79 4.09
CA GLU A 12 -12.19 -8.49 5.28
C GLU A 12 -13.57 -7.95 5.73
N GLU A 13 -14.32 -8.77 6.46
CA GLU A 13 -15.56 -8.32 7.11
C GLU A 13 -15.30 -7.30 8.22
N LYS A 14 -14.17 -7.46 8.91
CA LYS A 14 -13.70 -6.53 9.95
C LYS A 14 -12.79 -5.47 9.32
N PRO A 15 -12.80 -4.25 9.86
CA PRO A 15 -11.88 -3.22 9.39
C PRO A 15 -10.42 -3.63 9.60
N VAL A 16 -9.61 -3.43 8.57
CA VAL A 16 -8.16 -3.62 8.64
C VAL A 16 -7.50 -2.26 8.87
N LEU A 17 -6.64 -2.18 9.88
CA LEU A 17 -5.71 -1.08 10.12
C LEU A 17 -4.30 -1.57 9.78
N ALA A 18 -3.70 -0.99 8.75
CA ALA A 18 -2.31 -1.27 8.39
C ALA A 18 -1.37 -0.28 9.10
N ILE A 19 -0.41 -0.79 9.85
CA ILE A 19 0.64 0.00 10.48
C ILE A 19 1.95 -0.28 9.75
N CYS A 20 2.44 0.73 9.04
CA CYS A 20 3.65 0.68 8.24
C CYS A 20 4.79 1.36 9.01
N TYR A 21 5.92 0.72 9.11
CA TYR A 21 7.09 1.22 9.82
C TYR A 21 8.28 1.36 8.87
N ASP A 22 9.04 2.44 9.00
CA ASP A 22 10.47 2.35 8.69
C ASP A 22 11.16 1.50 9.76
N PHE A 23 12.41 1.10 9.54
CA PHE A 23 13.13 0.23 10.48
C PHE A 23 14.23 0.97 11.24
N ASP A 24 15.23 1.48 10.53
CA ASP A 24 16.37 2.17 11.11
C ASP A 24 15.93 3.49 11.77
N LYS A 25 16.36 3.74 13.00
CA LYS A 25 15.97 4.91 13.82
C LYS A 25 14.47 5.04 14.07
N THR A 26 13.70 3.97 13.73
CA THR A 26 12.26 3.87 13.98
C THR A 26 11.94 2.74 14.93
N LEU A 27 12.31 1.50 14.62
CA LEU A 27 12.21 0.32 15.51
C LEU A 27 13.55 -0.01 16.17
N SER A 28 14.64 0.35 15.52
CA SER A 28 16.03 0.21 15.98
C SER A 28 16.63 1.59 16.24
N PRO A 29 17.52 1.78 17.23
CA PRO A 29 18.10 3.10 17.55
C PRO A 29 19.11 3.59 16.53
N ASP A 30 19.65 2.70 15.68
CA ASP A 30 20.67 3.06 14.69
C ASP A 30 20.48 2.27 13.38
N ASP A 31 21.26 2.62 12.35
CA ASP A 31 21.30 1.89 11.09
C ASP A 31 21.72 0.44 11.35
N MET A 32 20.98 -0.54 10.84
CA MET A 32 21.23 -1.96 11.13
C MET A 32 22.62 -2.41 10.68
N GLN A 33 23.16 -1.84 9.60
CA GLN A 33 24.48 -2.16 9.08
C GLN A 33 25.58 -1.71 10.05
N ALA A 34 25.35 -0.63 10.80
CA ALA A 34 26.28 -0.10 11.79
C ALA A 34 26.32 -0.92 13.09
N GLN A 35 25.38 -1.88 13.26
CA GLN A 35 25.24 -2.67 14.47
C GLN A 35 25.88 -4.07 14.34
N GLY A 36 27.08 -4.13 13.80
CA GLY A 36 27.87 -5.35 13.73
C GLY A 36 28.38 -5.72 12.34
N TYR A 37 27.63 -5.46 11.26
CA TYR A 37 28.07 -5.80 9.91
C TYR A 37 29.35 -5.02 9.52
N ILE A 38 29.30 -3.68 9.59
CA ILE A 38 30.44 -2.82 9.20
C ILE A 38 31.67 -3.11 10.04
N GLN A 39 31.50 -3.35 11.33
CA GLN A 39 32.61 -3.73 12.22
C GLN A 39 33.21 -5.10 11.84
N SER A 40 32.37 -6.04 11.39
CA SER A 40 32.83 -7.39 11.02
C SER A 40 33.72 -7.40 9.77
N VAL A 41 33.54 -6.41 8.90
CA VAL A 41 34.47 -6.17 7.76
C VAL A 41 35.64 -5.28 8.13
N LYS A 42 35.85 -5.02 9.43
CA LYS A 42 36.96 -4.21 9.99
C LYS A 42 37.00 -2.78 9.44
N TYR A 43 35.80 -2.19 9.29
CA TYR A 43 35.65 -0.84 8.74
C TYR A 43 35.06 0.12 9.77
N ASP A 44 35.40 1.40 9.69
CA ASP A 44 34.77 2.45 10.47
C ASP A 44 33.40 2.81 9.87
N VAL A 45 32.40 3.01 10.73
CA VAL A 45 31.02 3.28 10.29
C VAL A 45 30.92 4.58 9.50
N LYS A 46 31.58 5.65 9.98
CA LYS A 46 31.53 6.96 9.31
C LYS A 46 32.24 6.92 7.96
N GLU A 47 33.36 6.21 7.90
CA GLU A 47 34.14 6.05 6.67
C GLU A 47 33.38 5.19 5.65
N PHE A 48 32.68 4.13 6.09
CA PHE A 48 31.83 3.32 5.24
C PHE A 48 30.72 4.16 4.57
N TRP A 49 30.00 4.94 5.35
CA TRP A 49 28.93 5.80 4.81
C TRP A 49 29.47 6.92 3.94
N LYS A 50 30.62 7.50 4.30
CA LYS A 50 31.30 8.51 3.48
C LYS A 50 31.65 7.95 2.10
N GLU A 51 32.37 6.81 2.04
CA GLU A 51 32.73 6.18 0.76
C GLU A 51 31.50 5.75 -0.06
N SER A 52 30.43 5.28 0.60
CA SER A 52 29.20 4.91 -0.10
C SER A 52 28.54 6.13 -0.73
N ASN A 53 28.47 7.24 -0.02
CA ASN A 53 27.91 8.49 -0.52
C ASN A 53 28.76 9.12 -1.63
N GLU A 54 30.09 9.10 -1.48
CA GLU A 54 31.02 9.56 -2.52
C GLU A 54 30.88 8.73 -3.79
N LEU A 55 30.82 7.39 -3.67
CA LEU A 55 30.58 6.50 -4.80
C LEU A 55 29.25 6.85 -5.53
N ALA A 56 28.20 7.10 -4.77
CA ALA A 56 26.91 7.47 -5.34
C ALA A 56 26.98 8.81 -6.11
N GLN A 57 27.62 9.82 -5.53
CA GLN A 57 27.73 11.15 -6.12
C GLN A 57 28.62 11.18 -7.37
N GLU A 58 29.77 10.50 -7.32
CA GLU A 58 30.73 10.48 -8.43
C GLU A 58 30.21 9.72 -9.67
N ASN A 59 29.26 8.80 -9.48
CA ASN A 59 28.76 7.93 -10.54
C ASN A 59 27.27 8.14 -10.89
N ASP A 60 26.64 9.20 -10.35
CA ASP A 60 25.20 9.46 -10.53
C ASP A 60 24.34 8.22 -10.16
N MET A 61 24.74 7.57 -9.06
CA MET A 61 24.22 6.28 -8.61
C MET A 61 23.27 6.45 -7.43
N ASP A 62 22.25 5.60 -7.35
CA ASP A 62 21.39 5.53 -6.17
C ASP A 62 22.18 5.18 -4.91
N GLN A 63 21.97 5.96 -3.82
CA GLN A 63 22.71 5.79 -2.56
C GLN A 63 22.56 4.40 -1.94
N ASN A 64 21.37 3.79 -2.10
CA ASN A 64 21.12 2.47 -1.55
C ASN A 64 21.82 1.38 -2.38
N LEU A 65 21.88 1.54 -3.70
CA LEU A 65 22.71 0.68 -4.56
C LEU A 65 24.19 0.81 -4.18
N ALA A 66 24.66 2.03 -3.89
CA ALA A 66 26.06 2.28 -3.54
C ALA A 66 26.46 1.58 -2.22
N TYR A 67 25.67 1.72 -1.15
CA TYR A 67 25.98 1.04 0.09
C TYR A 67 25.86 -0.49 -0.02
N MET A 68 24.88 -1.00 -0.78
CA MET A 68 24.75 -2.44 -1.03
C MET A 68 25.98 -2.98 -1.77
N LEU A 69 26.47 -2.26 -2.77
CA LEU A 69 27.71 -2.62 -3.46
C LEU A 69 28.89 -2.61 -2.48
N LYS A 70 29.04 -1.56 -1.65
CA LYS A 70 30.10 -1.46 -0.63
C LYS A 70 30.04 -2.59 0.38
N MET A 71 28.86 -3.04 0.79
CA MET A 71 28.74 -4.23 1.64
C MET A 71 29.38 -5.45 0.98
N ILE A 72 29.09 -5.74 -0.29
CA ILE A 72 29.72 -6.87 -1.00
C ILE A 72 31.22 -6.66 -1.16
N GLU A 73 31.67 -5.47 -1.55
CA GLU A 73 33.09 -5.18 -1.76
C GLU A 73 33.93 -5.35 -0.48
N LYS A 74 33.47 -4.77 0.63
CA LYS A 74 34.18 -4.79 1.90
C LYS A 74 34.16 -6.16 2.59
N SER A 75 33.21 -7.04 2.25
CA SER A 75 33.20 -8.41 2.76
C SER A 75 34.25 -9.32 2.11
N ARG A 76 34.76 -8.96 0.91
CA ARG A 76 35.74 -9.77 0.18
C ARG A 76 36.99 -10.04 1.03
N GLY A 77 37.37 -11.31 1.10
CA GLY A 77 38.48 -11.76 1.92
C GLY A 77 38.19 -11.95 3.42
N ASN A 78 37.00 -11.57 3.90
CA ASN A 78 36.53 -11.83 5.27
C ASN A 78 35.51 -12.94 5.30
N PHE A 79 34.41 -12.80 4.55
CA PHE A 79 33.32 -13.79 4.45
C PHE A 79 32.49 -13.55 3.17
N TYR A 80 31.68 -14.53 2.81
CA TYR A 80 30.67 -14.35 1.77
C TYR A 80 29.38 -13.76 2.37
N VAL A 81 28.81 -12.76 1.71
CA VAL A 81 27.52 -12.21 2.07
C VAL A 81 26.44 -13.20 1.63
N THR A 82 25.89 -13.94 2.57
CA THR A 82 24.81 -14.89 2.35
C THR A 82 23.54 -14.43 3.09
N LYS A 83 22.39 -14.99 2.70
CA LYS A 83 21.13 -14.70 3.42
C LYS A 83 21.25 -15.00 4.91
N ASP A 84 21.75 -16.18 5.26
CA ASP A 84 21.88 -16.62 6.66
C ASP A 84 22.84 -15.70 7.44
N LYS A 85 23.92 -15.24 6.79
CA LYS A 85 24.86 -14.33 7.43
C LYS A 85 24.24 -12.95 7.71
N LEU A 86 23.44 -12.42 6.79
CA LEU A 86 22.71 -11.19 7.00
C LEU A 86 21.64 -11.36 8.10
N MET A 87 20.92 -12.48 8.12
CA MET A 87 19.96 -12.79 9.19
C MET A 87 20.66 -12.92 10.55
N GLU A 88 21.86 -13.51 10.60
CA GLU A 88 22.66 -13.58 11.84
C GLU A 88 22.99 -12.17 12.37
N TYR A 89 23.38 -11.22 11.51
CA TYR A 89 23.56 -9.82 11.95
C TYR A 89 22.23 -9.20 12.38
N GLY A 90 21.17 -9.45 11.67
CA GLY A 90 19.82 -8.98 12.00
C GLY A 90 19.34 -9.42 13.39
N SER A 91 19.67 -10.66 13.78
CA SER A 91 19.31 -11.19 15.10
C SER A 91 19.98 -10.46 16.29
N LYS A 92 21.03 -9.69 16.01
CA LYS A 92 21.80 -8.93 16.99
C LYS A 92 21.48 -7.44 17.02
N VAL A 93 20.62 -6.97 16.12
CA VAL A 93 20.23 -5.56 16.03
C VAL A 93 19.50 -5.16 17.30
N ALA A 94 19.94 -4.07 17.91
CA ALA A 94 19.28 -3.47 19.06
C ALA A 94 17.92 -2.89 18.64
N LEU A 95 16.94 -2.99 19.52
CA LEU A 95 15.60 -2.46 19.31
C LEU A 95 15.25 -1.44 20.39
N TYR A 96 14.44 -0.47 20.04
CA TYR A 96 13.92 0.49 21.01
C TYR A 96 13.09 -0.19 22.12
N PRO A 97 12.93 0.46 23.29
CA PRO A 97 12.16 -0.09 24.39
C PRO A 97 10.76 -0.54 23.94
N GLY A 98 10.33 -1.70 24.43
CA GLY A 98 8.98 -2.24 24.19
C GLY A 98 8.73 -2.88 22.83
N VAL A 99 9.60 -2.73 21.83
CA VAL A 99 9.40 -3.26 20.47
C VAL A 99 9.14 -4.76 20.45
N ASN A 100 9.86 -5.55 21.24
CA ASN A 100 9.70 -7.00 21.27
C ASN A 100 8.31 -7.50 21.66
N THR A 101 7.55 -6.71 22.40
CA THR A 101 6.19 -7.07 22.83
C THR A 101 5.10 -6.25 22.12
N TRP A 102 5.51 -5.24 21.38
CA TRP A 102 4.64 -4.25 20.74
C TRP A 102 3.59 -4.90 19.82
N PHE A 103 4.04 -5.69 18.87
CA PHE A 103 3.18 -6.25 17.82
C PHE A 103 2.06 -7.11 18.39
N SER A 104 2.39 -8.05 19.27
CA SER A 104 1.41 -8.92 19.90
C SER A 104 0.45 -8.17 20.83
N ARG A 105 0.92 -7.12 21.54
CA ARG A 105 0.05 -6.30 22.40
C ARG A 105 -0.96 -5.49 21.61
N ILE A 106 -0.51 -4.84 20.54
CA ILE A 106 -1.38 -4.04 19.67
C ILE A 106 -2.38 -4.94 18.95
N GLN A 107 -1.96 -6.09 18.47
CA GLN A 107 -2.84 -7.07 17.83
C GLN A 107 -3.94 -7.55 18.79
N LYS A 108 -3.59 -7.97 20.01
CA LYS A 108 -4.55 -8.36 21.05
C LYS A 108 -5.51 -7.23 21.45
N TYR A 109 -5.03 -5.97 21.46
CA TYR A 109 -5.91 -4.83 21.73
C TYR A 109 -6.92 -4.64 20.58
N ALA A 110 -6.47 -4.68 19.34
CA ALA A 110 -7.31 -4.52 18.16
C ALA A 110 -8.36 -5.64 18.02
N GLU A 111 -7.97 -6.88 18.27
CA GLU A 111 -8.89 -8.04 18.27
C GLU A 111 -10.07 -7.83 19.21
N ARG A 112 -9.82 -7.32 20.42
CA ARG A 112 -10.88 -6.99 21.41
C ARG A 112 -11.81 -5.87 20.95
N LYS A 113 -11.34 -5.04 20.00
CA LYS A 113 -12.11 -3.94 19.40
C LYS A 113 -12.75 -4.32 18.05
N GLY A 114 -12.59 -5.57 17.60
CA GLY A 114 -13.10 -6.03 16.33
C GLY A 114 -12.37 -5.45 15.13
N VAL A 115 -11.11 -5.02 15.29
CA VAL A 115 -10.24 -4.49 14.24
C VAL A 115 -9.12 -5.49 13.97
N ILE A 116 -8.81 -5.73 12.71
CA ILE A 116 -7.62 -6.48 12.29
C ILE A 116 -6.47 -5.49 12.16
N VAL A 117 -5.39 -5.69 12.93
CA VAL A 117 -4.16 -4.92 12.74
C VAL A 117 -3.17 -5.76 11.95
N GLU A 118 -2.61 -5.17 10.91
CA GLU A 118 -1.52 -5.74 10.12
C GLU A 118 -0.30 -4.83 10.19
N HIS A 119 0.86 -5.43 10.43
CA HIS A 119 2.12 -4.71 10.51
C HIS A 119 2.94 -4.93 9.25
N TYR A 120 3.52 -3.85 8.73
CA TYR A 120 4.31 -3.82 7.51
C TYR A 120 5.62 -3.07 7.72
N ILE A 121 6.70 -3.56 7.17
CA ILE A 121 7.94 -2.80 7.08
C ILE A 121 8.06 -2.19 5.68
N ILE A 122 8.45 -0.91 5.62
CA ILE A 122 8.82 -0.19 4.38
C ILE A 122 10.13 0.54 4.65
N SER A 123 11.26 -0.12 4.43
CA SER A 123 12.58 0.35 4.84
C SER A 123 13.58 0.37 3.69
N SER A 124 14.53 1.30 3.75
CA SER A 124 15.69 1.32 2.87
C SER A 124 16.81 0.36 3.30
N GLY A 125 16.70 -0.21 4.50
CA GLY A 125 17.65 -1.19 5.04
C GLY A 125 17.57 -2.55 4.34
N ILE A 126 18.36 -3.51 4.82
CA ILE A 126 18.49 -4.84 4.23
C ILE A 126 17.41 -5.76 4.77
N LYS A 127 16.60 -6.30 3.87
CA LYS A 127 15.46 -7.18 4.18
C LYS A 127 15.86 -8.41 4.98
N GLU A 128 16.94 -9.06 4.60
CA GLU A 128 17.44 -10.26 5.24
C GLU A 128 17.87 -9.99 6.69
N MET A 129 18.41 -8.80 6.96
CA MET A 129 18.72 -8.39 8.34
C MET A 129 17.42 -8.18 9.14
N ILE A 130 16.41 -7.55 8.55
CA ILE A 130 15.10 -7.40 9.21
C ILE A 130 14.45 -8.77 9.45
N GLU A 131 14.49 -9.67 8.47
CA GLU A 131 14.00 -11.05 8.58
C GLU A 131 14.71 -11.84 9.69
N GLY A 132 15.97 -11.51 10.00
CA GLY A 132 16.74 -12.11 11.07
C GLY A 132 16.36 -11.66 12.48
N THR A 133 15.61 -10.56 12.63
CA THR A 133 15.17 -10.09 13.95
C THR A 133 14.17 -11.03 14.61
N HIS A 134 14.17 -11.08 15.94
CA HIS A 134 13.26 -11.94 16.71
C HIS A 134 11.78 -11.70 16.35
N MET A 135 11.35 -10.46 16.28
CA MET A 135 9.98 -10.10 15.93
C MET A 135 9.56 -10.58 14.51
N ALA A 136 10.48 -10.53 13.54
CA ALA A 136 10.19 -11.04 12.20
C ALA A 136 10.11 -12.56 12.17
N GLN A 137 10.97 -13.24 12.95
CA GLN A 137 10.94 -14.70 13.11
C GLN A 137 9.67 -15.20 13.81
N GLU A 138 9.09 -14.40 14.69
CA GLU A 138 7.79 -14.67 15.32
C GLU A 138 6.59 -14.34 14.42
N GLY A 139 6.82 -13.88 13.18
CA GLY A 139 5.76 -13.61 12.22
C GLY A 139 4.99 -12.31 12.51
N ALA A 140 5.61 -11.32 13.14
CA ALA A 140 4.97 -10.03 13.46
C ALA A 140 4.52 -9.25 12.22
N PHE A 141 5.17 -9.45 11.07
CA PHE A 141 4.92 -8.66 9.86
C PHE A 141 4.15 -9.43 8.80
N LYS A 142 3.08 -8.86 8.30
CA LYS A 142 2.34 -9.36 7.14
C LYS A 142 3.22 -9.34 5.88
N LYS A 143 4.04 -8.29 5.72
CA LYS A 143 5.01 -8.15 4.63
C LYS A 143 6.16 -7.22 5.02
N ILE A 144 7.36 -7.57 4.55
CA ILE A 144 8.55 -6.74 4.67
C ILE A 144 8.94 -6.28 3.27
N TYR A 145 8.85 -4.97 3.04
CA TYR A 145 9.36 -4.29 1.86
C TYR A 145 10.65 -3.57 2.25
N ALA A 146 11.77 -4.11 1.80
CA ALA A 146 13.08 -3.55 2.08
C ALA A 146 14.05 -3.90 0.95
N SER A 147 15.22 -3.28 0.93
CA SER A 147 16.25 -3.60 -0.05
C SER A 147 16.77 -5.03 0.17
N SER A 148 17.01 -5.78 -0.89
CA SER A 148 17.41 -7.19 -0.80
C SER A 148 18.36 -7.57 -1.93
N TYR A 149 19.09 -8.66 -1.72
CA TYR A 149 19.99 -9.22 -2.72
C TYR A 149 19.35 -10.37 -3.49
N TYR A 150 19.74 -10.51 -4.74
CA TYR A 150 19.69 -11.75 -5.48
C TYR A 150 20.94 -12.58 -5.13
N TYR A 151 20.73 -13.85 -4.85
CA TYR A 151 21.78 -14.78 -4.49
C TYR A 151 22.08 -15.72 -5.65
N ASP A 152 23.34 -15.98 -5.90
CA ASP A 152 23.77 -16.94 -6.92
C ASP A 152 23.44 -18.39 -6.49
N LYS A 153 23.87 -19.35 -7.32
CA LYS A 153 23.66 -20.79 -7.07
C LYS A 153 24.35 -21.32 -5.80
N ASP A 154 25.37 -20.61 -5.33
CA ASP A 154 26.14 -20.95 -4.13
C ASP A 154 25.58 -20.21 -2.88
N GLY A 155 24.48 -19.47 -3.04
CA GLY A 155 23.82 -18.70 -1.98
C GLY A 155 24.54 -17.40 -1.60
N VAL A 156 25.45 -16.92 -2.46
CA VAL A 156 26.20 -15.69 -2.24
C VAL A 156 25.48 -14.50 -2.90
N ALA A 157 25.41 -13.39 -2.19
CA ALA A 157 24.82 -12.14 -2.69
C ALA A 157 25.59 -11.66 -3.93
N TYR A 158 24.87 -11.53 -5.03
CA TYR A 158 25.46 -11.22 -6.34
C TYR A 158 24.99 -9.88 -6.90
N TRP A 159 23.67 -9.58 -6.80
CA TRP A 159 23.07 -8.40 -7.39
C TRP A 159 21.92 -7.89 -6.50
N PRO A 160 21.60 -6.60 -6.49
CA PRO A 160 20.38 -6.11 -5.85
C PRO A 160 19.13 -6.72 -6.50
N ALA A 161 18.33 -7.46 -5.74
CA ALA A 161 17.02 -7.97 -6.21
C ALA A 161 15.93 -6.90 -6.09
N GLN A 162 16.00 -6.09 -5.03
CA GLN A 162 15.12 -4.96 -4.79
C GLN A 162 15.90 -3.83 -4.11
N VAL A 163 15.61 -2.60 -4.50
CA VAL A 163 16.10 -1.40 -3.82
C VAL A 163 14.91 -0.54 -3.43
N VAL A 164 14.87 -0.16 -2.16
CA VAL A 164 13.82 0.69 -1.59
C VAL A 164 14.45 2.01 -1.17
N ASN A 165 14.07 3.08 -1.84
CA ASN A 165 14.51 4.43 -1.55
C ASN A 165 13.31 5.38 -1.35
N TYR A 166 13.59 6.63 -0.99
CA TYR A 166 12.55 7.62 -0.72
C TYR A 166 11.60 7.89 -1.91
N THR A 167 12.02 7.61 -3.14
CA THR A 167 11.20 7.83 -4.34
C THR A 167 10.20 6.73 -4.57
N ASN A 168 10.51 5.49 -4.16
CA ASN A 168 9.68 4.32 -4.44
C ASN A 168 8.97 3.73 -3.21
N LYS A 169 9.24 4.22 -1.97
CA LYS A 169 8.53 3.76 -0.75
C LYS A 169 7.01 3.85 -0.89
N THR A 170 6.49 4.87 -1.55
CA THR A 170 5.03 5.11 -1.67
C THR A 170 4.29 4.02 -2.44
N GLN A 171 4.93 3.33 -3.39
CA GLN A 171 4.29 2.24 -4.13
C GLN A 171 3.76 1.13 -3.20
N PHE A 172 4.47 0.87 -2.10
CA PHE A 172 4.08 -0.20 -1.16
C PHE A 172 2.80 0.15 -0.40
N LEU A 173 2.53 1.44 -0.14
CA LEU A 173 1.27 1.89 0.43
C LEU A 173 0.08 1.62 -0.51
N PHE A 174 0.27 1.78 -1.83
CA PHE A 174 -0.77 1.42 -2.81
C PHE A 174 -0.98 -0.10 -2.88
N ARG A 175 0.08 -0.89 -2.76
CA ARG A 175 -0.01 -2.35 -2.69
C ARG A 175 -0.80 -2.80 -1.46
N ILE A 176 -0.47 -2.26 -0.29
CA ILE A 176 -1.19 -2.53 0.97
C ILE A 176 -2.66 -2.13 0.85
N LYS A 177 -2.92 -0.91 0.34
CA LYS A 177 -4.28 -0.40 0.12
C LYS A 177 -5.13 -1.37 -0.68
N LYS A 178 -4.58 -1.94 -1.75
CA LYS A 178 -5.31 -2.81 -2.70
C LYS A 178 -5.24 -4.29 -2.36
N GLY A 179 -4.41 -4.71 -1.41
CA GLY A 179 -4.17 -6.12 -1.11
C GLY A 179 -3.31 -6.85 -2.16
N VAL A 180 -2.58 -6.10 -3.00
CA VAL A 180 -1.71 -6.62 -4.06
C VAL A 180 -0.26 -6.64 -3.56
N LEU A 181 0.06 -7.59 -2.67
CA LEU A 181 1.29 -7.53 -1.87
C LEU A 181 2.57 -8.03 -2.58
N ASP A 182 2.46 -8.81 -3.68
CA ASP A 182 3.65 -9.23 -4.43
C ASP A 182 4.18 -8.06 -5.30
N ILE A 183 5.50 -7.84 -5.28
CA ILE A 183 6.13 -6.73 -6.00
C ILE A 183 6.03 -6.86 -7.53
N ASN A 184 5.86 -8.08 -8.04
CA ASN A 184 5.72 -8.37 -9.46
C ASN A 184 4.27 -8.46 -9.92
N ASP A 185 3.32 -8.27 -9.02
CA ASP A 185 1.90 -8.26 -9.35
C ASP A 185 1.50 -6.89 -9.91
N ASP A 186 1.19 -6.83 -11.20
CA ASP A 186 0.84 -5.63 -11.94
C ASP A 186 -0.60 -5.15 -11.68
N ARG A 187 -1.45 -6.00 -11.06
CA ARG A 187 -2.81 -5.61 -10.64
C ARG A 187 -2.82 -4.40 -9.69
N VAL A 188 -1.68 -4.04 -9.09
CA VAL A 188 -1.56 -2.77 -8.34
C VAL A 188 -1.95 -1.55 -9.18
N ASN A 189 -1.84 -1.62 -10.52
CA ASN A 189 -2.22 -0.54 -11.43
C ASN A 189 -3.71 -0.53 -11.77
N ASN A 190 -4.43 -1.64 -11.53
CA ASN A 190 -5.87 -1.72 -11.82
C ASN A 190 -6.65 -0.76 -10.93
N TYR A 191 -7.79 -0.30 -11.44
CA TYR A 191 -8.78 0.38 -10.63
C TYR A 191 -9.48 -0.63 -9.71
N PHE A 192 -9.66 -0.21 -8.45
CA PHE A 192 -10.49 -0.91 -7.47
C PHE A 192 -11.58 0.05 -7.02
N PRO A 193 -12.86 -0.29 -7.14
CA PRO A 193 -13.92 0.53 -6.61
C PRO A 193 -13.78 0.70 -5.08
N PRO A 194 -14.26 1.82 -4.50
CA PRO A 194 -14.08 2.12 -3.08
C PRO A 194 -14.51 0.99 -2.13
N GLU A 195 -15.56 0.27 -2.48
CA GLU A 195 -16.11 -0.87 -1.73
C GLU A 195 -15.20 -2.09 -1.74
N GLU A 196 -14.35 -2.25 -2.74
CA GLU A 196 -13.39 -3.36 -2.87
C GLU A 196 -12.01 -3.02 -2.29
N ILE A 197 -11.77 -1.76 -1.96
CA ILE A 197 -10.50 -1.35 -1.35
C ILE A 197 -10.35 -2.07 -0.01
N ARG A 198 -9.28 -2.87 0.09
CA ARG A 198 -9.01 -3.68 1.28
C ARG A 198 -8.65 -2.82 2.49
N VAL A 199 -7.69 -1.91 2.34
CA VAL A 199 -7.23 -1.02 3.40
C VAL A 199 -7.29 0.41 2.88
N PRO A 200 -8.37 1.17 3.11
CA PRO A 200 -8.41 2.57 2.70
C PRO A 200 -7.31 3.37 3.39
N PHE A 201 -6.80 4.42 2.76
CA PHE A 201 -5.70 5.22 3.34
C PHE A 201 -6.03 5.78 4.73
N ARG A 202 -7.30 6.07 5.03
CA ARG A 202 -7.73 6.49 6.38
C ARG A 202 -7.44 5.44 7.46
N ASN A 203 -7.24 4.19 7.07
CA ASN A 203 -6.87 3.07 7.92
C ASN A 203 -5.39 2.68 7.76
N ILE A 204 -4.54 3.59 7.30
CA ILE A 204 -3.10 3.40 7.24
C ILE A 204 -2.43 4.35 8.22
N VAL A 205 -1.55 3.80 9.04
CA VAL A 205 -0.60 4.52 9.89
C VAL A 205 0.78 4.35 9.30
N TYR A 206 1.54 5.43 9.14
CA TYR A 206 2.94 5.38 8.75
C TYR A 206 3.80 5.96 9.87
N ILE A 207 4.77 5.19 10.34
CA ILE A 207 5.69 5.54 11.42
C ILE A 207 7.11 5.57 10.88
N GLY A 208 7.82 6.67 11.07
CA GLY A 208 9.19 6.84 10.62
C GLY A 208 9.88 8.00 11.32
N ASP A 209 11.20 8.13 11.11
CA ASP A 209 12.02 9.14 11.79
C ASP A 209 12.58 10.21 10.84
N SER A 210 12.56 9.97 9.53
CA SER A 210 13.48 10.66 8.61
C SER A 210 12.79 11.38 7.45
N ALA A 211 13.57 12.22 6.77
CA ALA A 211 13.14 12.92 5.57
C ALA A 211 12.78 11.95 4.42
N THR A 212 13.35 10.75 4.41
CA THR A 212 13.05 9.72 3.40
C THR A 212 11.63 9.15 3.53
N ASP A 213 11.00 9.31 4.70
CA ASP A 213 9.63 8.86 4.96
C ASP A 213 8.56 9.89 4.61
N ILE A 214 8.97 11.15 4.43
CA ILE A 214 8.06 12.28 4.18
C ILE A 214 7.09 12.01 3.01
N PRO A 215 7.49 11.46 1.86
CA PRO A 215 6.55 11.18 0.77
C PRO A 215 5.42 10.22 1.20
N CYS A 216 5.74 9.17 1.95
CA CYS A 216 4.77 8.24 2.52
C CYS A 216 3.86 8.93 3.56
N MET A 217 4.45 9.69 4.46
CA MET A 217 3.74 10.44 5.51
C MET A 217 2.75 11.44 4.92
N LYS A 218 3.17 12.22 3.93
CA LYS A 218 2.31 13.18 3.23
C LYS A 218 1.20 12.48 2.46
N LEU A 219 1.50 11.39 1.76
CA LEU A 219 0.51 10.61 1.04
C LEU A 219 -0.59 10.10 1.99
N VAL A 220 -0.20 9.45 3.09
CA VAL A 220 -1.14 8.94 4.08
C VAL A 220 -1.99 10.08 4.67
N ASN A 221 -1.37 11.20 5.03
CA ASN A 221 -2.08 12.37 5.56
C ASN A 221 -3.11 12.94 4.59
N SER A 222 -2.75 13.05 3.30
CA SER A 222 -3.61 13.64 2.26
C SER A 222 -4.92 12.86 2.08
N TYR A 223 -4.91 11.58 2.41
CA TYR A 223 -6.09 10.72 2.31
C TYR A 223 -6.69 10.30 3.66
N GLY A 224 -6.45 11.09 4.70
CA GLY A 224 -7.13 10.93 5.99
C GLY A 224 -6.49 9.95 6.97
N GLY A 225 -5.40 9.28 6.59
CA GLY A 225 -4.63 8.38 7.47
C GLY A 225 -3.76 9.12 8.48
N TYR A 226 -2.82 8.41 9.08
CA TYR A 226 -2.03 8.89 10.20
C TYR A 226 -0.53 8.76 9.91
N SER A 227 0.22 9.83 10.12
CA SER A 227 1.67 9.82 10.08
C SER A 227 2.24 10.20 11.44
N ILE A 228 3.18 9.43 11.92
CA ILE A 228 3.80 9.58 13.24
C ILE A 228 5.30 9.68 13.03
N GLY A 229 5.87 10.84 13.34
CA GLY A 229 7.31 11.02 13.44
C GLY A 229 7.81 10.48 14.77
N VAL A 230 8.82 9.64 14.77
CA VAL A 230 9.46 9.21 16.01
C VAL A 230 10.82 9.86 16.18
N TYR A 231 11.22 10.04 17.43
CA TYR A 231 12.54 10.56 17.79
C TYR A 231 13.12 9.73 18.92
N ASP A 232 14.44 9.68 18.99
CA ASP A 232 15.16 8.98 20.05
C ASP A 232 14.80 9.58 21.42
N PRO A 233 14.27 8.81 22.37
CA PRO A 233 13.86 9.30 23.68
C PRO A 233 15.01 9.91 24.48
N GLU A 234 16.26 9.54 24.23
CA GLU A 234 17.44 10.10 24.88
C GLU A 234 17.88 11.44 24.25
N MET A 235 17.43 11.77 23.06
CA MET A 235 17.73 13.02 22.39
C MET A 235 16.99 14.20 23.03
N LYS A 236 17.72 15.21 23.46
CA LYS A 236 17.15 16.48 23.97
C LYS A 236 16.64 17.37 22.85
N ASP A 237 17.26 17.30 21.67
CA ASP A 237 16.90 18.11 20.50
C ASP A 237 15.77 17.49 19.71
N LYS A 238 14.61 18.15 19.71
CA LYS A 238 13.42 17.77 18.95
C LYS A 238 13.17 18.66 17.73
N THR A 239 14.14 19.48 17.33
CA THR A 239 14.00 20.45 16.23
C THR A 239 13.53 19.79 14.94
N LYS A 240 14.03 18.59 14.63
CA LYS A 240 13.65 17.84 13.44
C LYS A 240 12.14 17.56 13.39
N VAL A 241 11.57 16.97 14.45
CA VAL A 241 10.13 16.64 14.47
C VAL A 241 9.25 17.90 14.60
N TYR A 242 9.74 18.96 15.25
CA TYR A 242 9.05 20.26 15.28
C TYR A 242 8.96 20.88 13.89
N ASN A 243 10.03 20.84 13.10
CA ASN A 243 10.00 21.29 11.71
C ASN A 243 9.04 20.45 10.88
N MET A 244 9.07 19.13 11.04
CA MET A 244 8.19 18.23 10.29
C MET A 244 6.70 18.50 10.56
N ILE A 245 6.29 18.79 11.80
CA ILE A 245 4.88 19.09 12.10
C ILE A 245 4.48 20.50 11.64
N ASN A 246 5.36 21.50 11.83
CA ASN A 246 5.12 22.88 11.40
C ASN A 246 4.99 22.98 9.86
N GLU A 247 5.70 22.16 9.13
CA GLU A 247 5.64 22.07 7.67
C GLU A 247 4.52 21.13 7.16
N ASN A 248 3.64 20.66 8.05
CA ASN A 248 2.56 19.72 7.74
C ASN A 248 3.04 18.42 7.06
N ARG A 249 4.23 17.95 7.40
CA ARG A 249 4.80 16.69 6.90
C ARG A 249 4.33 15.49 7.71
N ILE A 250 4.11 15.69 9.02
CA ILE A 250 3.57 14.68 9.95
C ILE A 250 2.36 15.24 10.71
N LYS A 251 1.51 14.36 11.24
CA LYS A 251 0.39 14.71 12.11
C LYS A 251 0.74 14.63 13.59
N TYR A 252 1.60 13.71 13.96
CA TYR A 252 1.98 13.43 15.35
C TYR A 252 3.47 13.21 15.44
N PHE A 253 4.05 13.47 16.61
CA PHE A 253 5.39 13.01 16.95
C PHE A 253 5.40 12.46 18.37
N VAL A 254 6.16 11.42 18.60
CA VAL A 254 6.29 10.73 19.89
C VAL A 254 7.72 10.20 20.06
N PRO A 255 8.18 9.95 21.31
CA PRO A 255 9.44 9.24 21.49
C PRO A 255 9.33 7.82 20.91
N ALA A 256 10.45 7.28 20.43
CA ALA A 256 10.57 5.88 19.97
C ALA A 256 10.62 4.92 21.18
N ASP A 257 9.58 4.95 21.98
CA ASP A 257 9.36 4.05 23.12
C ASP A 257 8.03 3.32 22.93
N TYR A 258 8.14 2.05 22.57
CA TYR A 258 7.02 1.15 22.26
C TYR A 258 6.51 0.40 23.51
N SER A 259 6.92 0.81 24.70
CA SER A 259 6.48 0.20 25.96
C SER A 259 4.98 0.37 26.18
N GLU A 260 4.38 -0.50 26.96
CA GLU A 260 2.96 -0.41 27.30
C GLU A 260 2.66 0.87 28.08
N GLY A 261 1.63 1.60 27.62
CA GLY A 261 1.23 2.87 28.22
C GLY A 261 2.08 4.07 27.77
N GLY A 262 3.12 3.86 26.96
CA GLY A 262 3.90 4.95 26.35
C GLY A 262 3.08 5.75 25.32
N ASP A 263 3.62 6.91 24.90
CA ASP A 263 2.89 7.85 24.02
C ASP A 263 2.42 7.19 22.71
N ILE A 264 3.27 6.38 22.07
CA ILE A 264 2.92 5.71 20.84
C ILE A 264 1.87 4.61 21.08
N ASP A 265 1.95 3.87 22.19
CA ASP A 265 1.00 2.84 22.57
C ASP A 265 -0.41 3.44 22.77
N VAL A 266 -0.49 4.54 23.51
CA VAL A 266 -1.75 5.26 23.74
C VAL A 266 -2.30 5.82 22.43
N LEU A 267 -1.45 6.42 21.59
CA LEU A 267 -1.87 7.00 20.31
C LEU A 267 -2.42 5.93 19.35
N ILE A 268 -1.72 4.82 19.20
CA ILE A 268 -2.15 3.73 18.31
C ILE A 268 -3.46 3.09 18.81
N LYS A 269 -3.63 2.89 20.10
CA LYS A 269 -4.89 2.39 20.68
C LYS A 269 -6.07 3.33 20.38
N ARG A 270 -5.87 4.65 20.46
CA ARG A 270 -6.88 5.65 20.07
C ARG A 270 -7.22 5.60 18.58
N ILE A 271 -6.22 5.35 17.73
CA ILE A 271 -6.42 5.18 16.28
C ILE A 271 -7.23 3.91 16.01
N ILE A 272 -6.94 2.81 16.70
CA ILE A 272 -7.72 1.56 16.61
C ILE A 272 -9.19 1.80 17.00
N ASP A 273 -9.44 2.45 18.15
CA ASP A 273 -10.78 2.79 18.62
C ASP A 273 -11.54 3.65 17.59
N LYS A 274 -10.85 4.64 16.99
CA LYS A 274 -11.43 5.48 15.95
C LYS A 274 -11.71 4.71 14.66
N THR A 275 -10.82 3.79 14.26
CA THR A 275 -11.01 2.94 13.08
C THR A 275 -12.27 2.09 13.23
N GLN A 276 -12.49 1.50 14.38
CA GLN A 276 -13.70 0.72 14.69
C GLN A 276 -14.96 1.60 14.58
N LYS A 277 -14.94 2.80 15.14
CA LYS A 277 -16.08 3.72 15.08
C LYS A 277 -16.36 4.25 13.67
N ASN A 278 -15.33 4.57 12.92
CA ASN A 278 -15.48 4.97 11.51
C ASN A 278 -16.16 3.87 10.69
N GLU A 279 -15.80 2.61 10.92
CA GLU A 279 -16.35 1.50 10.17
C GLU A 279 -17.83 1.22 10.51
N GLU A 280 -18.23 1.43 11.76
CA GLU A 280 -19.65 1.39 12.17
C GLU A 280 -20.48 2.45 11.39
N ILE A 281 -19.93 3.67 11.23
CA ILE A 281 -20.57 4.75 10.48
C ILE A 281 -20.65 4.42 8.98
N GLU A 282 -19.57 3.92 8.39
CA GLU A 282 -19.54 3.49 6.99
C GLU A 282 -20.55 2.36 6.73
N LYS A 283 -20.64 1.39 7.64
CA LYS A 283 -21.61 0.31 7.55
C LYS A 283 -23.04 0.85 7.50
N GLN A 284 -23.38 1.79 8.40
CA GLN A 284 -24.70 2.42 8.40
C GLN A 284 -24.99 3.15 7.07
N TYR A 285 -23.99 3.84 6.50
CA TYR A 285 -24.13 4.46 5.18
C TYR A 285 -24.44 3.44 4.08
N TYR A 286 -23.71 2.30 4.06
CA TYR A 286 -23.96 1.26 3.06
C TYR A 286 -25.31 0.57 3.27
N GLU A 287 -25.75 0.34 4.51
CA GLU A 287 -27.09 -0.19 4.82
C GLU A 287 -28.17 0.74 4.30
N ASN A 288 -28.06 2.05 4.54
CA ASN A 288 -28.99 3.05 4.02
C ASN A 288 -29.00 3.07 2.49
N LYS A 289 -27.83 2.94 1.87
CA LYS A 289 -27.72 2.89 0.38
C LYS A 289 -28.38 1.64 -0.19
N ILE A 290 -28.18 0.48 0.46
CA ILE A 290 -28.84 -0.78 0.07
C ILE A 290 -30.35 -0.66 0.22
N GLU A 291 -30.85 -0.09 1.32
CA GLU A 291 -32.28 0.13 1.55
C GLU A 291 -32.88 1.06 0.48
N ALA A 292 -32.22 2.18 0.20
CA ALA A 292 -32.64 3.11 -0.85
C ALA A 292 -32.70 2.44 -2.23
N ASN A 293 -31.72 1.57 -2.54
CA ASN A 293 -31.70 0.82 -3.80
C ASN A 293 -32.79 -0.27 -3.84
N LYS A 294 -33.07 -0.97 -2.72
CA LYS A 294 -34.17 -1.95 -2.65
C LYS A 294 -35.52 -1.32 -2.89
N ASN A 295 -35.78 -0.12 -2.37
CA ASN A 295 -37.01 0.61 -2.61
C ASN A 295 -37.17 1.06 -4.07
N LYS A 296 -36.08 1.34 -4.78
CA LYS A 296 -36.08 1.56 -6.23
C LYS A 296 -36.32 0.26 -7.02
N ALA A 297 -35.80 -0.88 -6.53
CA ALA A 297 -35.88 -2.19 -7.18
C ALA A 297 -37.30 -2.84 -7.12
N ASN A 298 -38.17 -2.40 -6.21
CA ASN A 298 -39.54 -2.90 -6.11
C ASN A 298 -40.47 -2.39 -7.23
N GLN A 299 -40.02 -1.49 -8.09
CA GLN A 299 -40.66 -1.16 -9.35
C GLN A 299 -39.92 -1.88 -10.48
N SER A 300 -40.61 -2.42 -11.49
CA SER A 300 -40.00 -3.18 -12.60
C SER A 300 -38.90 -2.40 -13.35
N GLU A 301 -38.94 -1.08 -13.29
CA GLU A 301 -37.88 -0.17 -13.78
C GLU A 301 -36.64 -0.10 -12.89
N GLY A 302 -36.75 -0.38 -11.60
CA GLY A 302 -35.65 -0.25 -10.65
C GLY A 302 -34.52 -1.24 -10.89
N LYS A 303 -34.82 -2.43 -11.44
CA LYS A 303 -33.80 -3.40 -11.81
C LYS A 303 -32.95 -2.90 -12.98
N LYS A 304 -33.61 -2.31 -13.99
CA LYS A 304 -32.94 -1.72 -15.16
C LYS A 304 -32.03 -0.54 -14.75
N ASN A 305 -32.57 0.37 -13.94
CA ASN A 305 -31.85 1.53 -13.45
C ASN A 305 -30.63 1.15 -12.58
N ASN A 306 -30.72 0.06 -11.78
CA ASN A 306 -29.59 -0.45 -11.03
C ASN A 306 -28.47 -0.99 -11.96
N LEU A 307 -28.85 -1.70 -13.02
CA LEU A 307 -27.88 -2.19 -14.00
C LEU A 307 -27.21 -1.04 -14.76
N ILE A 308 -27.98 -0.02 -15.15
CA ILE A 308 -27.42 1.21 -15.74
C ILE A 308 -26.48 1.91 -14.76
N PHE A 309 -26.88 2.04 -13.50
CA PHE A 309 -26.02 2.64 -12.48
C PHE A 309 -24.71 1.85 -12.29
N ASN A 310 -24.77 0.51 -12.32
CA ASN A 310 -23.56 -0.33 -12.26
C ASN A 310 -22.62 -0.05 -13.45
N LEU A 311 -23.18 0.14 -14.65
CA LEU A 311 -22.41 0.51 -15.82
C LEU A 311 -21.80 1.92 -15.67
N ILE A 312 -22.62 2.92 -15.29
CA ILE A 312 -22.18 4.32 -15.09
C ILE A 312 -21.04 4.39 -14.05
N SER A 313 -21.14 3.59 -12.98
CA SER A 313 -20.17 3.57 -11.89
C SER A 313 -19.01 2.61 -12.12
N SER A 314 -19.02 1.83 -13.21
CA SER A 314 -17.94 0.89 -13.52
C SER A 314 -16.62 1.62 -13.76
N ARG A 315 -15.55 1.11 -13.16
CA ARG A 315 -14.21 1.74 -13.21
C ARG A 315 -13.11 0.71 -13.46
N SER A 316 -13.47 -0.50 -13.86
CA SER A 316 -12.53 -1.54 -14.25
C SER A 316 -13.05 -2.34 -15.43
N PHE A 317 -12.15 -2.91 -16.19
CA PHE A 317 -12.43 -3.80 -17.32
C PHE A 317 -13.49 -4.86 -16.93
N ALA A 318 -13.21 -5.64 -15.88
CA ALA A 318 -14.11 -6.70 -15.43
C ALA A 318 -15.49 -6.18 -15.01
N ALA A 319 -15.56 -5.06 -14.28
CA ALA A 319 -16.83 -4.50 -13.85
C ALA A 319 -17.67 -4.01 -15.04
N THR A 320 -17.03 -3.39 -16.05
CA THR A 320 -17.71 -2.92 -17.26
C THR A 320 -18.26 -4.09 -18.06
N HIS A 321 -17.46 -5.12 -18.33
CA HIS A 321 -17.90 -6.33 -19.05
C HIS A 321 -19.04 -7.04 -18.33
N THR A 322 -18.94 -7.21 -16.99
CA THR A 322 -20.04 -7.80 -16.19
C THR A 322 -21.32 -6.98 -16.27
N ALA A 323 -21.23 -5.65 -16.20
CA ALA A 323 -22.39 -4.78 -16.33
C ALA A 323 -23.02 -4.90 -17.72
N ILE A 324 -22.22 -4.88 -18.78
CA ILE A 324 -22.68 -5.07 -20.17
C ILE A 324 -23.35 -6.43 -20.37
N GLU A 325 -22.77 -7.49 -19.82
CA GLU A 325 -23.37 -8.84 -19.89
C GLU A 325 -24.76 -8.87 -19.27
N GLN A 326 -24.93 -8.25 -18.09
CA GLN A 326 -26.21 -8.15 -17.42
C GLN A 326 -27.23 -7.29 -18.20
N LEU A 327 -26.77 -6.16 -18.77
CA LEU A 327 -27.60 -5.28 -19.59
C LEU A 327 -28.01 -5.93 -20.91
N ASN A 328 -27.20 -6.82 -21.46
CA ASN A 328 -27.53 -7.59 -22.66
C ASN A 328 -28.76 -8.50 -22.49
N SER A 329 -29.10 -8.86 -21.26
CA SER A 329 -30.30 -9.65 -20.95
C SER A 329 -31.61 -8.83 -20.92
N ILE A 330 -31.52 -7.52 -21.13
CA ILE A 330 -32.68 -6.60 -21.13
C ILE A 330 -33.15 -6.37 -22.56
N ASP A 331 -34.44 -6.56 -22.79
CA ASP A 331 -35.01 -6.47 -24.14
C ASP A 331 -35.57 -5.09 -24.50
N GLU A 332 -35.99 -4.31 -23.50
CA GLU A 332 -36.65 -3.01 -23.74
C GLU A 332 -36.04 -1.90 -22.85
N TRP A 333 -35.80 -0.74 -23.45
CA TRP A 333 -35.34 0.48 -22.82
C TRP A 333 -36.27 1.66 -23.13
N ASN A 334 -36.50 2.54 -22.14
CA ASN A 334 -37.17 3.82 -22.37
C ASN A 334 -36.12 4.93 -22.70
N ASP A 335 -36.61 6.10 -23.14
CA ASP A 335 -35.75 7.21 -23.59
C ASP A 335 -34.79 7.70 -22.48
N ASP A 336 -35.28 7.84 -21.23
CA ASP A 336 -34.42 8.25 -20.09
C ASP A 336 -33.30 7.24 -19.80
N GLN A 337 -33.56 5.96 -20.02
CA GLN A 337 -32.60 4.89 -19.84
C GLN A 337 -31.57 4.85 -20.98
N LEU A 338 -32.05 5.07 -22.21
CA LEU A 338 -31.18 5.19 -23.39
C LEU A 338 -30.23 6.39 -23.25
N GLU A 339 -30.76 7.55 -22.82
CA GLU A 339 -29.93 8.73 -22.53
C GLU A 339 -28.83 8.40 -21.52
N GLN A 340 -29.16 7.75 -20.40
CA GLN A 340 -28.17 7.36 -19.39
C GLN A 340 -27.13 6.36 -19.92
N LEU A 341 -27.54 5.41 -20.76
CA LEU A 341 -26.62 4.43 -21.36
C LEU A 341 -25.64 5.09 -22.32
N TYR A 342 -26.08 6.00 -23.18
CA TYR A 342 -25.22 6.72 -24.10
C TYR A 342 -24.34 7.72 -23.35
N ALA A 343 -24.87 8.45 -22.39
CA ALA A 343 -24.10 9.33 -21.52
C ALA A 343 -23.00 8.56 -20.76
N ALA A 344 -23.29 7.30 -20.35
CA ALA A 344 -22.28 6.46 -19.72
C ALA A 344 -21.12 6.13 -20.67
N ALA A 345 -21.40 5.84 -21.93
CA ALA A 345 -20.35 5.57 -22.93
C ALA A 345 -19.41 6.77 -23.16
N VAL A 346 -19.99 7.97 -23.16
CA VAL A 346 -19.25 9.21 -23.44
C VAL A 346 -18.49 9.70 -22.19
N ASN A 347 -19.18 9.74 -21.04
CA ASN A 347 -18.68 10.41 -19.83
C ASN A 347 -17.88 9.49 -18.90
N ASN A 348 -17.97 8.17 -19.05
CA ASN A 348 -17.15 7.23 -18.29
C ASN A 348 -15.92 6.82 -19.09
N GLY A 349 -14.75 7.37 -18.70
CA GLY A 349 -13.49 7.13 -19.39
C GLY A 349 -13.08 5.64 -19.48
N GLN A 350 -13.55 4.77 -18.58
CA GLN A 350 -13.33 3.32 -18.68
C GLN A 350 -14.11 2.74 -19.85
N ILE A 351 -15.40 3.09 -19.99
CA ILE A 351 -16.26 2.59 -21.06
C ILE A 351 -15.75 3.11 -22.41
N SER A 352 -15.51 4.41 -22.53
CA SER A 352 -15.03 5.02 -23.77
C SER A 352 -13.71 4.45 -24.27
N SER A 353 -12.81 4.08 -23.34
CA SER A 353 -11.51 3.49 -23.69
C SER A 353 -11.58 2.04 -24.24
N ILE A 354 -12.66 1.33 -23.93
CA ILE A 354 -12.86 -0.08 -24.33
C ILE A 354 -14.14 -0.29 -25.16
N ILE A 355 -14.71 0.79 -25.69
CA ILE A 355 -16.01 0.74 -26.40
C ILE A 355 -16.00 -0.17 -27.61
N ASN A 356 -14.83 -0.42 -28.20
CA ASN A 356 -14.63 -1.31 -29.34
C ASN A 356 -14.37 -2.77 -28.94
N ASP A 357 -14.37 -3.11 -27.64
CA ASP A 357 -14.32 -4.51 -27.22
C ASP A 357 -15.60 -5.23 -27.72
N PRO A 358 -15.48 -6.51 -28.16
CA PRO A 358 -16.54 -7.17 -28.93
C PRO A 358 -17.93 -7.16 -28.31
N ASP A 359 -18.04 -7.39 -27.02
CA ASP A 359 -19.32 -7.45 -26.30
C ASP A 359 -19.89 -6.03 -26.04
N ILE A 360 -19.05 -5.06 -25.73
CA ILE A 360 -19.43 -3.67 -25.50
C ILE A 360 -19.87 -3.03 -26.83
N ALA A 361 -19.08 -3.20 -27.88
CA ALA A 361 -19.43 -2.71 -29.21
C ALA A 361 -20.74 -3.35 -29.71
N LEU A 362 -20.93 -4.65 -29.47
CA LEU A 362 -22.17 -5.35 -29.86
C LEU A 362 -23.39 -4.77 -29.10
N PHE A 363 -23.25 -4.49 -27.81
CA PHE A 363 -24.30 -3.88 -26.99
C PHE A 363 -24.72 -2.52 -27.55
N TYR A 364 -23.79 -1.59 -27.77
CA TYR A 364 -24.11 -0.26 -28.27
C TYR A 364 -24.58 -0.28 -29.74
N LYS A 365 -23.98 -1.11 -30.60
CA LYS A 365 -24.48 -1.32 -31.98
C LYS A 365 -25.91 -1.87 -32.01
N ARG A 366 -26.29 -2.75 -31.04
CA ARG A 366 -27.65 -3.20 -30.89
C ARG A 366 -28.60 -2.07 -30.51
N LEU A 367 -28.23 -1.23 -29.53
CA LEU A 367 -29.04 -0.07 -29.13
C LEU A 367 -29.26 0.88 -30.31
N LEU A 368 -28.21 1.24 -31.04
CA LEU A 368 -28.27 2.10 -32.20
C LEU A 368 -29.17 1.53 -33.32
N LYS A 369 -29.25 0.21 -33.46
CA LYS A 369 -30.05 -0.46 -34.49
C LYS A 369 -31.53 -0.59 -34.12
N VAL A 370 -31.84 -0.78 -32.83
CA VAL A 370 -33.16 -1.12 -32.34
C VAL A 370 -33.97 0.13 -31.99
N TYR A 371 -33.31 1.18 -31.48
CA TYR A 371 -34.01 2.37 -30.99
C TYR A 371 -33.76 3.59 -31.87
N ASP A 372 -34.80 4.32 -32.19
CA ASP A 372 -34.75 5.61 -32.92
C ASP A 372 -34.55 6.79 -31.94
N PHE A 373 -33.59 6.65 -31.02
CA PHE A 373 -33.23 7.68 -30.04
C PHE A 373 -32.04 8.47 -30.56
N ARG A 374 -32.09 9.81 -30.49
CA ARG A 374 -31.03 10.72 -31.01
C ARG A 374 -30.74 11.85 -30.03
N ASN A 375 -29.50 12.03 -29.72
CA ASN A 375 -28.91 13.18 -29.01
C ASN A 375 -27.41 13.27 -29.31
N GLU A 376 -26.70 14.25 -28.75
CA GLU A 376 -25.25 14.45 -28.96
C GLU A 376 -24.40 13.26 -28.51
N ASP A 377 -24.81 12.57 -27.44
CA ASP A 377 -24.10 11.40 -26.94
C ASP A 377 -24.20 10.22 -27.91
N VAL A 378 -25.37 10.04 -28.56
CA VAL A 378 -25.58 9.01 -29.59
C VAL A 378 -24.63 9.22 -30.78
N GLU A 379 -24.56 10.46 -31.30
CA GLU A 379 -23.68 10.81 -32.41
C GLU A 379 -22.19 10.57 -32.03
N THR A 380 -21.84 10.91 -30.79
CA THR A 380 -20.50 10.65 -30.25
C THR A 380 -20.19 9.16 -30.20
N VAL A 381 -21.11 8.33 -29.68
CA VAL A 381 -20.95 6.87 -29.61
C VAL A 381 -20.90 6.25 -30.99
N GLU A 382 -21.71 6.70 -31.96
CA GLU A 382 -21.61 6.26 -33.35
C GLU A 382 -20.21 6.51 -33.92
N GLY A 383 -19.62 7.67 -33.62
CA GLY A 383 -18.27 8.03 -34.05
C GLY A 383 -17.15 7.23 -33.38
N MET A 384 -17.40 6.69 -32.18
CA MET A 384 -16.41 5.89 -31.43
C MET A 384 -16.40 4.41 -31.87
N LEU A 385 -17.51 3.92 -32.42
CA LEU A 385 -17.65 2.51 -32.82
C LEU A 385 -17.07 2.28 -34.23
N VAL A 386 -15.98 1.52 -34.28
CA VAL A 386 -15.31 1.15 -35.54
C VAL A 386 -15.95 -0.06 -36.21
#